data_b5c1f20bef6f12d1a6de0811309c763b
#
_entry.id   b5c1f20bef6f12d1a6de0811309c763b
#
_cell.length_a   1.000
_cell.length_b   1.000
_cell.length_c   1.000
_cell.angle_alpha   90.00
_cell.angle_beta   90.00
_cell.angle_gamma   90.00
#
_symmetry.space_group_name_H-M   'P 1'
#
loop_
_entity.id
_entity.type
_entity.pdbx_description
1 polymer ?
#
loop_
_entity_poly.entity_id
_entity_poly.type
_entity_poly.pdbx_seq_one_letter_code
_entity_poly.pdbx_strand_id
1 'polypeptide(L)'
;MSTVKSIFSSLGRFLEKARAIMLNLATAIVLIFFLIIIIGGLTSGPEVKDPSGGVLLINPEGVVVDQEVFTSNFPFDLTSGSPMDQIQTRDLIQIIRASVDDEDIPAVFIDFSSTNFAGPTTAINIAKELKALRESGKRVIAFSDRLSTSSYLMASQASEVWVHPVGSLSVRGLGGMRNYNKELFENLKINI
;
A
#
# COMPACT_ATOMS: atom_id res chain seq x y z
N MET A 1 39.05 45.48 51.53
CA MET A 1 39.02 44.99 50.13
C MET A 1 38.84 43.49 49.99
N SER A 2 38.86 42.66 51.01
CA SER A 2 38.70 41.19 50.96
C SER A 2 37.24 40.71 50.88
N THR A 3 36.31 41.40 51.53
CA THR A 3 34.94 41.02 51.66
C THR A 3 34.14 41.11 50.33
N VAL A 4 34.45 42.10 49.50
CA VAL A 4 33.81 42.30 48.20
C VAL A 4 34.23 41.20 47.20
N LYS A 5 35.51 40.80 47.22
CA LYS A 5 35.98 39.67 46.38
C LYS A 5 35.34 38.33 46.76
N SER A 6 35.07 38.09 48.03
CA SER A 6 34.42 36.88 48.53
C SER A 6 32.93 36.82 48.08
N ILE A 7 32.23 37.95 48.09
CA ILE A 7 30.81 38.03 47.65
C ILE A 7 30.72 37.76 46.12
N PHE A 8 31.62 38.36 45.32
CA PHE A 8 31.66 38.15 43.88
C PHE A 8 31.98 36.69 43.50
N SER A 9 32.90 36.04 44.23
CA SER A 9 33.25 34.64 43.97
C SER A 9 32.14 33.66 44.40
N SER A 10 31.34 33.97 45.43
CA SER A 10 30.19 33.15 45.81
C SER A 10 29.03 33.33 44.85
N LEU A 11 28.84 34.57 44.35
CA LEU A 11 27.83 34.84 43.31
C LEU A 11 28.16 34.14 41.99
N GLY A 12 29.43 34.14 41.57
CA GLY A 12 29.90 33.43 40.39
C GLY A 12 29.63 31.91 40.47
N ARG A 13 29.99 31.30 41.59
CA ARG A 13 29.68 29.86 41.82
C ARG A 13 28.19 29.55 41.88
N PHE A 14 27.38 30.45 42.38
CA PHE A 14 25.92 30.30 42.37
C PHE A 14 25.37 30.36 40.95
N LEU A 15 25.80 31.31 40.14
CA LEU A 15 25.41 31.46 38.74
C LEU A 15 25.82 30.24 37.88
N GLU A 16 27.04 29.71 38.10
CA GLU A 16 27.49 28.49 37.40
C GLU A 16 26.65 27.28 37.76
N LYS A 17 26.31 27.10 39.05
CA LYS A 17 25.41 26.01 39.48
C LYS A 17 24.00 26.18 38.92
N ALA A 18 23.44 27.39 38.96
CA ALA A 18 22.13 27.67 38.38
C ALA A 18 22.09 27.39 36.87
N ARG A 19 23.14 27.82 36.14
CA ARG A 19 23.27 27.51 34.70
C ARG A 19 23.35 26.02 34.44
N ALA A 20 24.15 25.29 35.22
CA ALA A 20 24.29 23.84 35.06
C ALA A 20 22.95 23.11 35.33
N ILE A 21 22.20 23.53 36.36
CA ILE A 21 20.87 22.97 36.67
C ILE A 21 19.89 23.27 35.53
N MET A 22 19.87 24.49 35.01
CA MET A 22 18.98 24.88 33.90
C MET A 22 19.31 24.08 32.61
N LEU A 23 20.58 23.91 32.28
CA LEU A 23 21.01 23.13 31.12
C LEU A 23 20.63 21.66 31.26
N ASN A 24 20.88 21.07 32.45
CA ASN A 24 20.52 19.67 32.69
C ASN A 24 18.98 19.46 32.65
N LEU A 25 18.21 20.41 33.20
CA LEU A 25 16.76 20.36 33.13
C LEU A 25 16.23 20.47 31.69
N ALA A 26 16.81 21.40 30.90
CA ALA A 26 16.46 21.56 29.51
C ALA A 26 16.76 20.28 28.70
N THR A 27 17.96 19.69 28.94
CA THR A 27 18.36 18.44 28.31
C THR A 27 17.42 17.29 28.69
N ALA A 28 17.02 17.19 29.97
CA ALA A 28 16.10 16.17 30.43
C ALA A 28 14.71 16.32 29.76
N ILE A 29 14.21 17.54 29.62
CA ILE A 29 12.93 17.81 28.94
C ILE A 29 13.01 17.39 27.48
N VAL A 30 14.10 17.71 26.78
CA VAL A 30 14.29 17.32 25.37
C VAL A 30 14.34 15.79 25.24
N LEU A 31 15.06 15.10 26.13
CA LEU A 31 15.14 13.64 26.13
C LEU A 31 13.76 12.99 26.39
N ILE A 32 13.00 13.51 27.34
CA ILE A 32 11.64 13.03 27.62
C ILE A 32 10.74 13.26 26.40
N PHE A 33 10.84 14.40 25.74
CA PHE A 33 10.07 14.70 24.55
C PHE A 33 10.37 13.72 23.40
N PHE A 34 11.66 13.45 23.17
CA PHE A 34 12.07 12.43 22.19
C PHE A 34 11.59 11.03 22.56
N LEU A 35 11.64 10.68 23.84
CA LEU A 35 11.15 9.38 24.34
C LEU A 35 9.65 9.23 24.05
N ILE A 36 8.86 10.27 24.32
CA ILE A 36 7.40 10.27 24.04
C ILE A 36 7.14 10.11 22.54
N ILE A 37 7.90 10.78 21.67
CA ILE A 37 7.76 10.64 20.22
C ILE A 37 8.09 9.21 19.77
N ILE A 38 9.18 8.62 20.29
CA ILE A 38 9.59 7.27 19.95
C ILE A 38 8.54 6.25 20.42
N ILE A 39 8.09 6.35 21.67
CA ILE A 39 7.06 5.46 22.21
C ILE A 39 5.74 5.67 21.45
N GLY A 40 5.33 6.91 21.23
CA GLY A 40 4.13 7.24 20.46
C GLY A 40 4.19 6.72 19.04
N GLY A 41 5.32 6.85 18.35
CA GLY A 41 5.53 6.31 17.02
C GLY A 41 5.52 4.78 16.94
N LEU A 42 6.04 4.11 17.97
CA LEU A 42 6.03 2.64 18.06
C LEU A 42 4.66 2.07 18.43
N THR A 43 3.84 2.82 19.17
CA THR A 43 2.50 2.39 19.60
C THR A 43 1.38 2.86 18.68
N SER A 44 1.65 3.79 17.77
CA SER A 44 0.70 4.27 16.75
C SER A 44 0.65 3.31 15.55
N GLY A 45 0.45 2.01 15.79
CA GLY A 45 0.02 1.11 14.74
C GLY A 45 -1.40 1.50 14.29
N PRO A 46 -1.79 1.25 13.03
CA PRO A 46 -3.17 1.42 12.62
C PRO A 46 -4.05 0.60 13.57
N GLU A 47 -5.06 1.24 14.16
CA GLU A 47 -6.04 0.56 14.99
C GLU A 47 -6.79 -0.43 14.10
N VAL A 48 -6.40 -1.69 14.18
CA VAL A 48 -7.09 -2.78 13.50
C VAL A 48 -8.41 -2.94 14.25
N LYS A 49 -9.49 -2.37 13.69
CA LYS A 49 -10.83 -2.63 14.19
C LYS A 49 -11.08 -4.12 14.08
N ASP A 50 -11.54 -4.71 15.19
CA ASP A 50 -11.98 -6.10 15.23
C ASP A 50 -13.06 -6.30 14.16
N PRO A 51 -12.83 -7.14 13.13
CA PRO A 51 -13.77 -7.32 12.02
C PRO A 51 -14.97 -8.19 12.39
N SER A 52 -15.14 -8.56 13.65
CA SER A 52 -16.19 -9.49 14.11
C SER A 52 -17.58 -9.11 13.58
N GLY A 53 -18.12 -9.96 12.69
CA GLY A 53 -19.44 -9.78 12.05
C GLY A 53 -19.48 -8.76 10.93
N GLY A 54 -18.35 -8.23 10.47
CA GLY A 54 -18.23 -7.28 9.37
C GLY A 54 -18.04 -7.94 8.01
N VAL A 55 -18.37 -7.21 6.93
CA VAL A 55 -17.99 -7.61 5.56
C VAL A 55 -16.56 -7.14 5.31
N LEU A 56 -15.69 -8.05 4.87
CA LEU A 56 -14.34 -7.69 4.46
C LEU A 56 -14.39 -6.95 3.11
N LEU A 57 -13.94 -5.69 3.10
CA LEU A 57 -13.76 -4.92 1.88
C LEU A 57 -12.33 -5.09 1.38
N ILE A 58 -12.18 -5.62 0.17
CA ILE A 58 -10.90 -5.68 -0.55
C ILE A 58 -10.99 -4.69 -1.71
N ASN A 59 -10.27 -3.58 -1.61
CA ASN A 59 -10.21 -2.54 -2.65
C ASN A 59 -8.74 -2.29 -3.03
N PRO A 60 -8.16 -3.10 -3.91
CA PRO A 60 -6.78 -2.91 -4.36
C PRO A 60 -6.68 -1.70 -5.30
N GLU A 61 -5.91 -0.70 -4.91
CA GLU A 61 -5.67 0.48 -5.73
C GLU A 61 -4.29 0.40 -6.39
N GLY A 62 -4.26 0.51 -7.73
CA GLY A 62 -3.02 0.47 -8.50
C GLY A 62 -2.89 -0.76 -9.40
N VAL A 63 -1.65 -1.24 -9.57
CA VAL A 63 -1.35 -2.37 -10.45
C VAL A 63 -0.97 -3.60 -9.64
N VAL A 64 -1.71 -4.68 -9.82
CA VAL A 64 -1.37 -5.98 -9.22
C VAL A 64 -0.30 -6.65 -10.05
N VAL A 65 0.85 -6.90 -9.43
CA VAL A 65 2.07 -7.45 -10.05
C VAL A 65 2.56 -8.69 -9.32
N ASP A 66 3.25 -9.57 -10.02
CA ASP A 66 3.86 -10.74 -9.38
C ASP A 66 5.12 -10.37 -8.57
N GLN A 67 5.87 -9.38 -9.06
CA GLN A 67 7.03 -8.80 -8.39
C GLN A 67 6.99 -7.29 -8.53
N GLU A 68 7.25 -6.58 -7.43
CA GLU A 68 7.40 -5.15 -7.47
C GLU A 68 8.66 -4.75 -8.25
N VAL A 69 8.49 -3.83 -9.16
CA VAL A 69 9.61 -3.17 -9.82
C VAL A 69 9.98 -1.97 -8.97
N PHE A 70 11.16 -2.00 -8.37
CA PHE A 70 11.70 -0.83 -7.68
C PHE A 70 11.94 0.27 -8.72
N THR A 71 11.03 1.21 -8.82
CA THR A 71 11.34 2.50 -9.42
C THR A 71 12.25 3.20 -8.43
N SER A 72 13.52 3.38 -8.79
CA SER A 72 14.48 4.09 -7.95
C SER A 72 13.92 5.48 -7.66
N ASN A 73 13.53 5.70 -6.40
CA ASN A 73 13.18 7.03 -5.89
C ASN A 73 14.46 7.89 -5.80
N PHE A 74 15.12 8.13 -6.93
CA PHE A 74 16.11 9.17 -7.00
C PHE A 74 15.36 10.51 -6.93
N PRO A 75 15.66 11.38 -5.94
CA PRO A 75 14.92 12.62 -5.73
C PRO A 75 14.97 13.62 -6.91
N PHE A 76 15.65 13.26 -7.99
CA PHE A 76 15.83 14.05 -9.21
C PHE A 76 15.39 13.33 -10.49
N ASP A 77 14.69 12.22 -10.40
CA ASP A 77 14.15 11.56 -11.61
C ASP A 77 12.87 12.28 -12.06
N LEU A 78 13.07 13.37 -12.81
CA LEU A 78 12.01 14.17 -13.43
C LEU A 78 11.35 13.46 -14.63
N THR A 79 11.79 12.26 -14.98
CA THR A 79 11.31 11.51 -16.15
C THR A 79 10.36 10.37 -15.80
N SER A 80 10.37 9.92 -14.56
CA SER A 80 9.41 8.93 -14.07
C SER A 80 8.13 9.66 -13.64
N GLY A 81 7.04 9.41 -14.36
CA GLY A 81 5.70 9.74 -13.87
C GLY A 81 5.50 9.17 -12.46
N SER A 82 4.56 9.73 -11.70
CA SER A 82 4.24 9.26 -10.34
C SER A 82 4.25 7.72 -10.30
N PRO A 83 5.00 7.10 -9.37
CA PRO A 83 5.02 5.65 -9.28
C PRO A 83 3.58 5.18 -9.09
N MET A 84 3.09 4.33 -10.00
CA MET A 84 1.80 3.67 -9.78
C MET A 84 1.97 2.77 -8.56
N ASP A 85 1.04 2.85 -7.64
CA ASP A 85 1.01 1.94 -6.50
C ASP A 85 0.98 0.50 -7.02
N GLN A 86 1.93 -0.30 -6.55
CA GLN A 86 2.05 -1.69 -6.92
C GLN A 86 1.61 -2.56 -5.74
N ILE A 87 0.82 -3.57 -6.04
CA ILE A 87 0.33 -4.53 -5.06
C ILE A 87 0.84 -5.91 -5.48
N GLN A 88 1.49 -6.61 -4.56
CA GLN A 88 1.95 -7.96 -4.87
C GLN A 88 0.76 -8.93 -4.92
N THR A 89 0.72 -9.74 -5.96
CA THR A 89 -0.27 -10.84 -6.12
C THR A 89 -0.30 -11.74 -4.90
N ARG A 90 0.86 -12.01 -4.32
CA ARG A 90 1.00 -12.85 -3.12
C ARG A 90 0.24 -12.29 -1.93
N ASP A 91 0.31 -10.99 -1.69
CA ASP A 91 -0.32 -10.36 -0.53
C ASP A 91 -1.85 -10.38 -0.67
N LEU A 92 -2.35 -10.12 -1.86
CA LEU A 92 -3.78 -10.24 -2.15
C LEU A 92 -4.27 -11.69 -1.97
N ILE A 93 -3.52 -12.68 -2.44
CA ILE A 93 -3.81 -14.09 -2.26
C ILE A 93 -3.81 -14.46 -0.77
N GLN A 94 -2.87 -13.95 0.02
CA GLN A 94 -2.83 -14.19 1.47
C GLN A 94 -4.06 -13.65 2.19
N ILE A 95 -4.53 -12.44 1.84
CA ILE A 95 -5.74 -11.85 2.39
C ILE A 95 -6.96 -12.73 2.06
N ILE A 96 -7.09 -13.16 0.81
CA ILE A 96 -8.20 -14.02 0.38
C ILE A 96 -8.17 -15.35 1.12
N ARG A 97 -7.02 -16.00 1.25
CA ARG A 97 -6.87 -17.28 1.98
C ARG A 97 -7.17 -17.13 3.47
N ALA A 98 -6.64 -16.08 4.10
CA ALA A 98 -6.94 -15.81 5.51
C ALA A 98 -8.44 -15.64 5.73
N SER A 99 -9.15 -15.04 4.78
CA SER A 99 -10.60 -14.88 4.85
C SER A 99 -11.37 -16.19 4.75
N VAL A 100 -10.79 -17.27 4.19
CA VAL A 100 -11.46 -18.58 4.09
C VAL A 100 -11.69 -19.18 5.47
N ASP A 101 -10.66 -19.11 6.33
CA ASP A 101 -10.67 -19.77 7.63
C ASP A 101 -11.22 -18.88 8.76
N ASP A 102 -11.46 -17.60 8.49
CA ASP A 102 -11.91 -16.64 9.48
C ASP A 102 -13.45 -16.68 9.61
N GLU A 103 -13.94 -17.24 10.73
CA GLU A 103 -15.38 -17.36 11.01
C GLU A 103 -16.07 -16.01 11.27
N ASP A 104 -15.32 -14.98 11.65
CA ASP A 104 -15.84 -13.64 11.92
C ASP A 104 -16.17 -12.85 10.63
N ILE A 105 -15.68 -13.32 9.47
CA ILE A 105 -15.92 -12.72 8.16
C ILE A 105 -16.99 -13.51 7.40
N PRO A 106 -18.27 -13.13 7.44
CA PRO A 106 -19.35 -13.85 6.75
C PRO A 106 -19.39 -13.60 5.23
N ALA A 107 -18.88 -12.47 4.78
CA ALA A 107 -18.88 -12.08 3.38
C ALA A 107 -17.67 -11.24 3.00
N VAL A 108 -17.31 -11.30 1.73
CA VAL A 108 -16.21 -10.51 1.16
C VAL A 108 -16.74 -9.69 -0.01
N PHE A 109 -16.47 -8.38 0.03
CA PHE A 109 -16.78 -7.46 -1.06
C PHE A 109 -15.46 -7.02 -1.70
N ILE A 110 -15.36 -7.22 -3.02
CA ILE A 110 -14.14 -6.86 -3.77
C ILE A 110 -14.49 -5.81 -4.80
N ASP A 111 -13.79 -4.67 -4.73
CA ASP A 111 -13.92 -3.60 -5.71
C ASP A 111 -12.70 -3.58 -6.64
N PHE A 112 -12.94 -3.82 -7.92
CA PHE A 112 -11.91 -3.78 -8.97
C PHE A 112 -11.86 -2.47 -9.75
N SER A 113 -12.58 -1.44 -9.34
CA SER A 113 -12.72 -0.18 -10.11
C SER A 113 -11.38 0.53 -10.31
N SER A 114 -10.52 0.53 -9.29
CA SER A 114 -9.20 1.18 -9.30
C SER A 114 -8.04 0.21 -9.53
N THR A 115 -8.33 -1.05 -9.92
CA THR A 115 -7.33 -2.10 -10.02
C THR A 115 -6.98 -2.41 -11.47
N ASN A 116 -5.69 -2.48 -11.76
CA ASN A 116 -5.15 -3.01 -13.00
C ASN A 116 -4.35 -4.28 -12.72
N PHE A 117 -4.22 -5.15 -13.72
CA PHE A 117 -3.49 -6.42 -13.59
C PHE A 117 -2.39 -6.49 -14.63
N ALA A 118 -1.18 -6.84 -14.17
CA ALA A 118 0.00 -6.91 -15.04
C ALA A 118 -0.12 -7.99 -16.14
N GLY A 119 -0.94 -9.00 -15.90
CA GLY A 119 -1.13 -10.06 -16.89
C GLY A 119 -2.25 -11.04 -16.57
N PRO A 120 -2.59 -11.91 -17.54
CA PRO A 120 -3.67 -12.88 -17.37
C PRO A 120 -3.33 -13.96 -16.32
N THR A 121 -2.06 -14.30 -16.15
CA THR A 121 -1.62 -15.31 -15.15
C THR A 121 -1.93 -14.85 -13.73
N THR A 122 -1.65 -13.58 -13.42
CA THR A 122 -1.99 -12.94 -12.15
C THR A 122 -3.49 -13.05 -11.87
N ALA A 123 -4.31 -12.69 -12.87
CA ALA A 123 -5.76 -12.79 -12.77
C ALA A 123 -6.25 -14.23 -12.54
N ILE A 124 -5.67 -15.22 -13.22
CA ILE A 124 -6.01 -16.64 -13.05
C ILE A 124 -5.68 -17.13 -11.64
N ASN A 125 -4.54 -16.73 -11.09
CA ASN A 125 -4.14 -17.13 -9.75
C ASN A 125 -5.11 -16.58 -8.68
N ILE A 126 -5.47 -15.30 -8.78
CA ILE A 126 -6.44 -14.68 -7.88
C ILE A 126 -7.83 -15.31 -8.07
N ALA A 127 -8.26 -15.56 -9.31
CA ALA A 127 -9.53 -16.21 -9.62
C ALA A 127 -9.67 -17.58 -8.94
N LYS A 128 -8.60 -18.38 -8.88
CA LYS A 128 -8.60 -19.68 -8.17
C LYS A 128 -8.88 -19.51 -6.67
N GLU A 129 -8.27 -18.52 -6.05
CA GLU A 129 -8.45 -18.27 -4.61
C GLU A 129 -9.87 -17.73 -4.33
N LEU A 130 -10.39 -16.86 -5.19
CA LEU A 130 -11.78 -16.39 -5.08
C LEU A 130 -12.80 -17.52 -5.24
N LYS A 131 -12.52 -18.47 -6.14
CA LYS A 131 -13.33 -19.68 -6.28
C LYS A 131 -13.30 -20.50 -4.99
N ALA A 132 -12.12 -20.74 -4.41
CA ALA A 132 -11.99 -21.46 -3.15
C ALA A 132 -12.73 -20.77 -2.01
N LEU A 133 -12.65 -19.44 -1.93
CA LEU A 133 -13.37 -18.64 -0.95
C LEU A 133 -14.90 -18.79 -1.10
N ARG A 134 -15.43 -18.76 -2.32
CA ARG A 134 -16.84 -19.01 -2.57
C ARG A 134 -17.24 -20.45 -2.20
N GLU A 135 -16.40 -21.43 -2.55
CA GLU A 135 -16.67 -22.85 -2.27
C GLU A 135 -16.60 -23.19 -0.76
N SER A 136 -15.94 -22.36 0.06
CA SER A 136 -15.99 -22.47 1.52
C SER A 136 -17.34 -22.03 2.12
N GLY A 137 -18.27 -21.56 1.30
CA GLY A 137 -19.62 -21.15 1.72
C GLY A 137 -19.74 -19.67 2.02
N LYS A 138 -18.69 -18.88 1.87
CA LYS A 138 -18.73 -17.42 2.08
C LYS A 138 -19.32 -16.71 0.88
N ARG A 139 -20.09 -15.65 1.14
CA ARG A 139 -20.64 -14.80 0.10
C ARG A 139 -19.55 -13.88 -0.44
N VAL A 140 -19.26 -13.99 -1.73
CA VAL A 140 -18.26 -13.14 -2.41
C VAL A 140 -19.01 -12.25 -3.40
N ILE A 141 -18.89 -10.94 -3.24
CA ILE A 141 -19.48 -9.94 -4.12
C ILE A 141 -18.35 -9.20 -4.82
N ALA A 142 -18.33 -9.24 -6.15
CA ALA A 142 -17.38 -8.48 -6.95
C ALA A 142 -18.06 -7.27 -7.57
N PHE A 143 -17.46 -6.11 -7.41
CA PHE A 143 -17.94 -4.86 -8.00
C PHE A 143 -16.87 -4.25 -8.90
N SER A 144 -17.29 -3.57 -9.94
CA SER A 144 -16.43 -2.70 -10.73
C SER A 144 -17.27 -1.75 -11.56
N ASP A 145 -16.77 -0.55 -11.80
CA ASP A 145 -17.29 0.38 -12.80
C ASP A 145 -16.80 0.01 -14.21
N ARG A 146 -15.70 -0.73 -14.33
CA ARG A 146 -15.11 -1.16 -15.59
C ARG A 146 -14.49 -2.55 -15.50
N LEU A 147 -15.12 -3.52 -16.15
CA LEU A 147 -14.60 -4.89 -16.22
C LEU A 147 -13.85 -5.14 -17.55
N SER A 148 -12.56 -5.35 -17.42
CA SER A 148 -11.67 -5.88 -18.47
C SER A 148 -11.77 -7.41 -18.53
N THR A 149 -11.10 -8.05 -19.49
CA THR A 149 -10.99 -9.51 -19.53
C THR A 149 -10.45 -10.11 -18.24
N SER A 150 -9.38 -9.52 -17.68
CA SER A 150 -8.76 -10.02 -16.45
C SER A 150 -9.63 -9.80 -15.22
N SER A 151 -10.21 -8.62 -15.05
CA SER A 151 -11.10 -8.33 -13.92
C SER A 151 -12.41 -9.14 -14.02
N TYR A 152 -12.95 -9.34 -15.22
CA TYR A 152 -14.12 -10.20 -15.41
C TYR A 152 -13.83 -11.67 -15.09
N LEU A 153 -12.66 -12.17 -15.48
CA LEU A 153 -12.24 -13.54 -15.15
C LEU A 153 -12.26 -13.79 -13.63
N MET A 154 -11.78 -12.82 -12.85
CA MET A 154 -11.81 -12.90 -11.39
C MET A 154 -13.21 -12.70 -10.83
N ALA A 155 -13.91 -11.66 -11.29
CA ALA A 155 -15.28 -11.37 -10.85
C ALA A 155 -16.23 -12.55 -11.12
N SER A 156 -16.05 -13.29 -12.22
CA SER A 156 -16.86 -14.47 -12.56
C SER A 156 -16.75 -15.60 -11.54
N GLN A 157 -15.74 -15.60 -10.68
CA GLN A 157 -15.61 -16.59 -9.60
C GLN A 157 -16.35 -16.18 -8.32
N ALA A 158 -16.80 -14.93 -8.23
CA ALA A 158 -17.63 -14.45 -7.12
C ALA A 158 -19.04 -15.09 -7.12
N SER A 159 -19.75 -14.96 -6.01
CA SER A 159 -21.16 -15.36 -5.92
C SER A 159 -22.07 -14.42 -6.71
N GLU A 160 -21.71 -13.13 -6.72
CA GLU A 160 -22.43 -12.08 -7.42
C GLU A 160 -21.44 -11.11 -8.08
N VAL A 161 -21.79 -10.64 -9.27
CA VAL A 161 -21.02 -9.65 -10.02
C VAL A 161 -21.87 -8.41 -10.24
N TRP A 162 -21.44 -7.30 -9.73
CA TRP A 162 -22.13 -6.02 -9.85
C TRP A 162 -21.30 -5.07 -10.71
N VAL A 163 -21.94 -4.47 -11.69
CA VAL A 163 -21.33 -3.47 -12.56
C VAL A 163 -22.09 -2.17 -12.43
N HIS A 164 -21.35 -1.06 -12.35
CA HIS A 164 -21.99 0.25 -12.27
C HIS A 164 -22.92 0.48 -13.49
N PRO A 165 -24.12 1.07 -13.33
CA PRO A 165 -25.08 1.24 -14.42
C PRO A 165 -24.54 1.97 -15.66
N VAL A 166 -23.61 2.92 -15.47
CA VAL A 166 -22.90 3.62 -16.57
C VAL A 166 -21.52 3.03 -16.84
N GLY A 167 -21.23 1.88 -16.25
CA GLY A 167 -19.96 1.17 -16.40
C GLY A 167 -19.84 0.47 -17.74
N SER A 168 -18.71 -0.16 -17.95
CA SER A 168 -18.43 -0.89 -19.18
C SER A 168 -17.88 -2.29 -18.91
N LEU A 169 -18.31 -3.25 -19.73
CA LEU A 169 -17.76 -4.60 -19.77
C LEU A 169 -17.08 -4.82 -21.13
N SER A 170 -15.77 -5.07 -21.12
CA SER A 170 -14.99 -5.33 -22.33
C SER A 170 -14.23 -6.65 -22.19
N VAL A 171 -14.89 -7.75 -22.55
CA VAL A 171 -14.26 -9.08 -22.59
C VAL A 171 -13.73 -9.31 -23.99
N ARG A 172 -12.41 -9.20 -24.15
CA ARG A 172 -11.70 -9.52 -25.37
C ARG A 172 -10.86 -10.76 -25.09
N GLY A 173 -10.84 -11.70 -26.02
CA GLY A 173 -10.00 -12.90 -25.87
C GLY A 173 -8.52 -12.55 -25.62
N LEU A 174 -7.76 -13.52 -25.15
CA LEU A 174 -6.30 -13.41 -25.04
C LEU A 174 -5.71 -13.56 -26.46
N GLY A 175 -5.28 -12.46 -27.01
CA GLY A 175 -4.66 -12.43 -28.32
C GLY A 175 -3.74 -11.21 -28.44
N GLY A 176 -2.66 -11.33 -29.22
CA GLY A 176 -1.76 -10.23 -29.51
C GLY A 176 -1.34 -10.27 -30.97
N MET A 177 -1.28 -9.10 -31.58
CA MET A 177 -0.67 -8.94 -32.90
C MET A 177 0.67 -8.22 -32.69
N ARG A 178 1.74 -8.79 -33.22
CA ARG A 178 3.05 -8.18 -33.25
C ARG A 178 3.38 -7.77 -34.68
N ASN A 179 3.55 -6.49 -34.88
CA ASN A 179 3.99 -5.97 -36.17
C ASN A 179 5.54 -6.06 -36.28
N TYR A 180 6.03 -6.65 -37.33
CA TYR A 180 7.46 -6.71 -37.64
C TYR A 180 7.71 -5.70 -38.75
N ASN A 181 8.32 -4.58 -38.42
CA ASN A 181 8.50 -3.46 -39.36
C ASN A 181 9.95 -3.41 -39.95
N LYS A 182 10.74 -4.49 -39.84
CA LYS A 182 12.14 -4.50 -40.28
C LYS A 182 12.28 -4.07 -41.72
N GLU A 183 11.54 -4.69 -42.65
CA GLU A 183 11.59 -4.37 -44.08
C GLU A 183 11.13 -2.93 -44.37
N LEU A 184 10.15 -2.42 -43.60
CA LEU A 184 9.71 -1.03 -43.72
C LEU A 184 10.85 -0.06 -43.39
N PHE A 185 11.58 -0.30 -42.32
CA PHE A 185 12.70 0.54 -41.90
C PHE A 185 13.88 0.44 -42.85
N GLU A 186 14.18 -0.78 -43.36
CA GLU A 186 15.20 -0.98 -44.39
C GLU A 186 14.87 -0.23 -45.70
N ASN A 187 13.61 -0.28 -46.14
CA ASN A 187 13.16 0.45 -47.34
C ASN A 187 13.20 1.97 -47.15
N LEU A 188 12.95 2.46 -45.95
CA LEU A 188 13.05 3.86 -45.58
C LEU A 188 14.49 4.29 -45.28
N LYS A 189 15.48 3.40 -45.37
CA LYS A 189 16.89 3.64 -45.02
C LYS A 189 17.08 4.16 -43.60
N ILE A 190 16.21 3.75 -42.67
CA ILE A 190 16.29 4.08 -41.23
C ILE A 190 17.08 2.97 -40.56
N ASN A 191 18.24 3.31 -40.02
CA ASN A 191 19.05 2.40 -39.21
C ASN A 191 18.53 2.45 -37.75
N ILE A 192 18.16 1.29 -37.21
CA ILE A 192 17.69 1.15 -35.83
C ILE A 192 18.74 0.32 -35.08
#